data_b186cc82a99935653f41eaea9f60c7d9
#
_entry.id   b186cc82a99935653f41eaea9f60c7d9
#
_cell.length_a   1.000
_cell.length_b   1.000
_cell.length_c   1.000
_cell.angle_alpha   90.00
_cell.angle_beta   90.00
_cell.angle_gamma   90.00
#
_symmetry.space_group_name_H-M   'P 1'
#
loop_
_entity.id
_entity.type
_entity.pdbx_description
1 polymer ?
#
loop_
_entity_poly.entity_id
_entity_poly.type
_entity_poly.pdbx_seq_one_letter_code
_entity_poly.pdbx_strand_id
1 'polypeptide(L)'
;GFSRDLETNATPGPFVGRRRQLRNAPRGRSMLVVDPPDHTRLRRLVQAAFTPRAIERLRPRIQALVDAALDRAADAGRTDLVGDLAFPVPFQVISDLLAMPTERADELRSWSQALTQGLEPACTEEQLAAADVAARSMGGYVQDVIADRRRHPGDDVLSGLIAVEEEGDALTTDELVATVLLLY
;
A
#
# COMPACT_ATOMS: atom_id res chain seq x y z
N GLY A 1 3.27 24.46 -14.19
CA GLY A 1 2.93 23.49 -13.15
C GLY A 1 4.04 22.47 -13.00
N PHE A 2 4.25 22.01 -11.78
CA PHE A 2 5.28 21.01 -11.48
C PHE A 2 4.67 19.62 -11.79
N SER A 3 5.18 18.93 -12.82
CA SER A 3 4.72 17.57 -13.18
C SER A 3 5.29 16.54 -12.19
N ARG A 4 4.45 15.59 -11.78
CA ARG A 4 4.84 14.41 -10.98
C ARG A 4 5.16 13.21 -11.86
N ASP A 5 4.75 13.23 -13.12
CA ASP A 5 5.01 12.17 -14.07
C ASP A 5 6.50 12.11 -14.40
N LEU A 6 7.13 10.99 -14.06
CA LEU A 6 8.57 10.77 -14.24
C LEU A 6 8.97 10.68 -15.73
N GLU A 7 8.03 10.37 -16.63
CA GLU A 7 8.29 10.28 -18.06
C GLU A 7 8.25 11.66 -18.72
N THR A 8 7.46 12.60 -18.19
CA THR A 8 7.28 13.95 -18.77
C THR A 8 8.18 15.00 -18.15
N ASN A 9 8.84 14.71 -17.02
CA ASN A 9 9.69 15.67 -16.29
C ASN A 9 11.09 15.76 -16.91
N ALA A 10 11.28 16.69 -17.84
CA ALA A 10 12.54 16.92 -18.56
C ALA A 10 13.65 17.52 -17.68
N THR A 11 13.34 18.05 -16.49
CA THR A 11 14.33 18.66 -15.59
C THR A 11 14.41 17.84 -14.30
N PRO A 12 15.49 17.06 -14.08
CA PRO A 12 15.64 16.28 -12.86
C PRO A 12 15.86 17.24 -11.67
N GLY A 13 14.83 17.44 -10.85
CA GLY A 13 15.03 17.99 -9.51
C GLY A 13 15.80 16.99 -8.64
N PRO A 14 16.36 17.41 -7.48
CA PRO A 14 17.18 16.55 -6.62
C PRO A 14 16.48 15.27 -6.15
N PHE A 15 15.16 15.21 -6.21
CA PHE A 15 14.34 14.05 -5.88
C PHE A 15 14.07 13.09 -7.07
N VAL A 16 14.13 13.58 -8.31
CA VAL A 16 13.81 12.80 -9.51
C VAL A 16 14.92 11.80 -9.86
N GLY A 17 16.18 12.15 -9.61
CA GLY A 17 17.33 11.28 -9.86
C GLY A 17 17.29 9.97 -9.04
N ARG A 18 16.84 10.04 -7.79
CA ARG A 18 16.75 8.89 -6.89
C ARG A 18 15.48 8.02 -7.14
N ARG A 19 14.35 8.64 -7.46
CA ARG A 19 13.12 7.90 -7.85
C ARG A 19 13.27 7.10 -9.14
N ARG A 20 14.19 7.48 -10.01
CA ARG A 20 14.53 6.71 -11.22
C ARG A 20 15.16 5.35 -10.90
N GLN A 21 15.61 5.14 -9.68
CA GLN A 21 16.23 3.90 -9.20
C GLN A 21 15.22 2.89 -8.64
N LEU A 22 13.98 3.29 -8.31
CA LEU A 22 12.87 2.35 -8.10
C LEU A 22 12.39 1.74 -9.45
N ARG A 23 13.35 1.36 -10.29
CA ARG A 23 13.15 0.87 -11.68
C ARG A 23 12.43 -0.47 -11.72
N ASN A 24 12.27 -1.16 -10.60
CA ASN A 24 11.66 -2.47 -10.47
C ASN A 24 10.36 -2.45 -9.64
N ALA A 25 9.84 -1.27 -9.30
CA ALA A 25 8.46 -1.18 -8.85
C ALA A 25 7.55 -1.88 -9.87
N PRO A 26 6.48 -2.56 -9.44
CA PRO A 26 5.53 -3.18 -10.37
C PRO A 26 5.23 -2.20 -11.49
N ARG A 27 5.27 -2.66 -12.74
CA ARG A 27 5.16 -1.81 -13.95
C ARG A 27 3.85 -1.02 -14.06
N GLY A 28 2.99 -1.09 -13.05
CA GLY A 28 1.77 -0.29 -12.91
C GLY A 28 2.10 1.15 -12.53
N ARG A 29 1.42 2.10 -13.18
CA ARG A 29 1.47 3.51 -12.80
C ARG A 29 0.77 3.70 -11.46
N SER A 30 1.54 3.93 -10.38
CA SER A 30 0.98 4.31 -9.10
C SER A 30 0.43 5.75 -9.17
N MET A 31 -0.75 5.99 -8.59
CA MET A 31 -1.31 7.34 -8.50
C MET A 31 -0.41 8.31 -7.70
N LEU A 32 0.58 7.81 -6.97
CA LEU A 32 1.57 8.64 -6.28
C LEU A 32 2.48 9.40 -7.25
N VAL A 33 2.74 8.84 -8.44
CA VAL A 33 3.80 9.30 -9.36
C VAL A 33 3.31 9.65 -10.76
N VAL A 34 2.00 9.69 -10.98
CA VAL A 34 1.41 10.11 -12.24
C VAL A 34 0.64 11.43 -12.09
N ASP A 35 0.50 12.15 -13.22
CA ASP A 35 -0.29 13.39 -13.32
C ASP A 35 -1.64 13.15 -14.02
N PRO A 36 -2.58 14.11 -13.96
CA PRO A 36 -3.79 14.06 -14.78
C PRO A 36 -3.45 13.91 -16.28
N PRO A 37 -4.23 13.14 -17.04
CA PRO A 37 -5.53 12.55 -16.68
C PRO A 37 -5.43 11.23 -15.90
N ASP A 38 -4.30 10.51 -15.95
CA ASP A 38 -4.13 9.18 -15.37
C ASP A 38 -4.34 9.19 -13.84
N HIS A 39 -3.79 10.18 -13.13
CA HIS A 39 -4.04 10.34 -11.69
C HIS A 39 -5.53 10.47 -11.37
N THR A 40 -6.26 11.30 -12.13
CA THR A 40 -7.69 11.52 -11.90
C THR A 40 -8.49 10.25 -12.13
N ARG A 41 -8.14 9.50 -13.17
CA ARG A 41 -8.74 8.20 -13.49
C ARG A 41 -8.52 7.18 -12.37
N LEU A 42 -7.26 6.95 -11.99
CA LEU A 42 -6.92 5.98 -10.94
C LEU A 42 -7.58 6.34 -9.62
N ARG A 43 -7.54 7.61 -9.21
CA ARG A 43 -8.16 8.07 -7.97
C ARG A 43 -9.67 7.83 -7.95
N ARG A 44 -10.37 8.09 -9.06
CA ARG A 44 -11.81 7.84 -9.19
C ARG A 44 -12.14 6.37 -8.97
N LEU A 45 -11.44 5.47 -9.67
CA LEU A 45 -11.64 4.03 -9.56
C LEU A 45 -11.35 3.52 -8.14
N VAL A 46 -10.25 3.97 -7.54
CA VAL A 46 -9.91 3.58 -6.16
C VAL A 46 -10.93 4.09 -5.15
N GLN A 47 -11.38 5.34 -5.28
CA GLN A 47 -12.39 5.91 -4.36
C GLN A 47 -13.71 5.15 -4.37
N ALA A 48 -14.10 4.54 -5.49
CA ALA A 48 -15.34 3.77 -5.59
C ALA A 48 -15.35 2.54 -4.64
N ALA A 49 -14.18 1.94 -4.35
CA ALA A 49 -14.06 0.82 -3.42
C ALA A 49 -14.04 1.26 -1.94
N PHE A 50 -13.64 2.50 -1.63
CA PHE A 50 -13.57 3.06 -0.27
C PHE A 50 -14.89 3.69 0.14
N THR A 51 -15.91 2.87 0.34
CA THR A 51 -17.22 3.35 0.76
C THR A 51 -17.24 3.71 2.26
N PRO A 52 -18.08 4.69 2.70
CA PRO A 52 -18.25 4.98 4.13
C PRO A 52 -18.61 3.74 4.95
N ARG A 53 -19.40 2.82 4.39
CA ARG A 53 -19.78 1.56 5.04
C ARG A 53 -18.58 0.63 5.24
N ALA A 54 -17.68 0.52 4.26
CA ALA A 54 -16.46 -0.28 4.37
C ALA A 54 -15.55 0.25 5.48
N ILE A 55 -15.39 1.57 5.55
CA ILE A 55 -14.58 2.24 6.58
C ILE A 55 -15.21 2.08 7.98
N GLU A 56 -16.53 2.29 8.12
CA GLU A 56 -17.19 2.21 9.43
C GLU A 56 -17.13 0.78 10.01
N ARG A 57 -17.09 -0.25 9.18
CA ARG A 57 -16.89 -1.64 9.64
C ARG A 57 -15.55 -1.89 10.32
N LEU A 58 -14.55 -1.06 10.05
CA LEU A 58 -13.22 -1.18 10.68
C LEU A 58 -13.22 -0.69 12.13
N ARG A 59 -14.16 0.19 12.54
CA ARG A 59 -14.17 0.81 13.87
C ARG A 59 -14.05 -0.18 15.03
N PRO A 60 -14.87 -1.24 15.12
CA PRO A 60 -14.75 -2.22 16.21
C PRO A 60 -13.41 -2.95 16.21
N ARG A 61 -12.88 -3.21 15.02
CA ARG A 61 -11.60 -3.90 14.87
C ARG A 61 -10.44 -2.99 15.28
N ILE A 62 -10.46 -1.72 14.87
CA ILE A 62 -9.48 -0.72 15.30
C ILE A 62 -9.48 -0.59 16.83
N GLN A 63 -10.69 -0.49 17.44
CA GLN A 63 -10.81 -0.41 18.89
C GLN A 63 -10.18 -1.63 19.56
N ALA A 64 -10.49 -2.84 19.09
CA ALA A 64 -9.92 -4.07 19.66
C ALA A 64 -8.38 -4.15 19.54
N LEU A 65 -7.82 -3.66 18.41
CA LEU A 65 -6.36 -3.61 18.23
C LEU A 65 -5.70 -2.62 19.19
N VAL A 66 -6.31 -1.46 19.37
CA VAL A 66 -5.81 -0.44 20.31
C VAL A 66 -5.92 -0.93 21.75
N ASP A 67 -7.06 -1.48 22.16
CA ASP A 67 -7.27 -2.01 23.51
C ASP A 67 -6.24 -3.10 23.83
N ALA A 68 -6.04 -4.05 22.91
CA ALA A 68 -5.04 -5.11 23.08
C ALA A 68 -3.59 -4.57 23.18
N ALA A 69 -3.27 -3.48 22.48
CA ALA A 69 -1.97 -2.84 22.59
C ALA A 69 -1.78 -2.14 23.95
N LEU A 70 -2.82 -1.44 24.42
CA LEU A 70 -2.81 -0.77 25.72
C LEU A 70 -2.76 -1.77 26.88
N ASP A 71 -3.48 -2.89 26.81
CA ASP A 71 -3.43 -3.96 27.82
C ASP A 71 -2.01 -4.53 27.93
N ARG A 72 -1.35 -4.84 26.80
CA ARG A 72 0.05 -5.28 26.81
C ARG A 72 0.99 -4.25 27.43
N ALA A 73 0.78 -2.96 27.13
CA ALA A 73 1.58 -1.89 27.72
C ALA A 73 1.38 -1.79 29.24
N ALA A 74 0.13 -1.93 29.70
CA ALA A 74 -0.21 -1.92 31.13
C ALA A 74 0.44 -3.10 31.86
N ASP A 75 0.35 -4.30 31.32
CA ASP A 75 0.96 -5.51 31.89
C ASP A 75 2.49 -5.43 31.96
N ALA A 76 3.11 -4.84 30.92
CA ALA A 76 4.56 -4.67 30.86
C ALA A 76 5.08 -3.49 31.70
N GLY A 77 4.21 -2.57 32.14
CA GLY A 77 4.56 -1.33 32.84
C GLY A 77 5.37 -0.34 32.00
N ARG A 78 5.48 -0.56 30.69
CA ARG A 78 6.19 0.29 29.72
C ARG A 78 5.65 0.03 28.32
N THR A 79 5.84 0.99 27.40
CA THR A 79 5.51 0.81 25.99
C THR A 79 6.50 1.57 25.09
N ASP A 80 6.79 1.01 23.94
CA ASP A 80 7.33 1.72 22.77
C ASP A 80 6.16 2.15 21.91
N LEU A 81 5.77 3.44 21.98
CA LEU A 81 4.61 3.95 21.24
C LEU A 81 4.71 3.70 19.72
N VAL A 82 5.91 3.70 19.16
CA VAL A 82 6.10 3.44 17.72
C VAL A 82 6.03 1.95 17.43
N GLY A 83 6.80 1.15 18.15
CA GLY A 83 6.90 -0.30 17.93
C GLY A 83 5.67 -1.09 18.35
N ASP A 84 4.98 -0.67 19.42
CA ASP A 84 3.86 -1.41 20.00
C ASP A 84 2.48 -0.92 19.55
N LEU A 85 2.37 0.34 19.07
CA LEU A 85 1.08 0.95 18.73
C LEU A 85 1.07 1.62 17.35
N ALA A 86 1.90 2.65 17.13
CA ALA A 86 1.77 3.53 15.97
C ALA A 86 2.05 2.83 14.64
N PHE A 87 2.92 1.82 14.60
CA PHE A 87 3.18 1.01 13.42
C PHE A 87 2.26 -0.22 13.34
N PRO A 88 2.11 -1.08 14.37
CA PRO A 88 1.33 -2.32 14.24
C PRO A 88 -0.16 -2.09 13.98
N VAL A 89 -0.78 -1.07 14.59
CA VAL A 89 -2.22 -0.85 14.47
C VAL A 89 -2.62 -0.44 13.04
N PRO A 90 -2.04 0.61 12.43
CA PRO A 90 -2.35 0.94 11.03
C PRO A 90 -2.03 -0.19 10.06
N PHE A 91 -0.89 -0.88 10.24
CA PHE A 91 -0.50 -2.01 9.41
C PHE A 91 -1.56 -3.11 9.43
N GLN A 92 -2.04 -3.49 10.62
CA GLN A 92 -3.09 -4.51 10.75
C GLN A 92 -4.42 -4.04 10.18
N VAL A 93 -4.77 -2.77 10.37
CA VAL A 93 -6.01 -2.18 9.81
C VAL A 93 -6.00 -2.25 8.28
N ILE A 94 -4.87 -1.92 7.63
CA ILE A 94 -4.75 -2.05 6.17
C ILE A 94 -4.81 -3.51 5.73
N SER A 95 -4.15 -4.41 6.47
CA SER A 95 -4.21 -5.85 6.18
C SER A 95 -5.64 -6.39 6.27
N ASP A 96 -6.38 -6.01 7.32
CA ASP A 96 -7.79 -6.40 7.51
C ASP A 96 -8.70 -5.77 6.44
N LEU A 97 -8.47 -4.50 6.07
CA LEU A 97 -9.22 -3.78 5.04
C LEU A 97 -9.11 -4.46 3.67
N LEU A 98 -7.91 -4.93 3.34
CA LEU A 98 -7.61 -5.63 2.10
C LEU A 98 -7.84 -7.15 2.20
N ALA A 99 -8.26 -7.63 3.38
CA ALA A 99 -8.39 -9.06 3.71
C ALA A 99 -7.15 -9.88 3.29
N MET A 100 -5.96 -9.34 3.61
CA MET A 100 -4.70 -10.01 3.28
C MET A 100 -4.52 -11.26 4.14
N PRO A 101 -4.07 -12.38 3.55
CA PRO A 101 -3.80 -13.59 4.31
C PRO A 101 -2.76 -13.36 5.42
N THR A 102 -3.00 -13.96 6.58
CA THR A 102 -2.18 -13.75 7.79
C THR A 102 -0.88 -14.54 7.80
N GLU A 103 -0.75 -15.56 6.95
CA GLU A 103 0.38 -16.51 6.92
C GLU A 103 1.71 -15.83 6.61
N ARG A 104 1.67 -14.70 5.90
CA ARG A 104 2.85 -13.92 5.52
C ARG A 104 2.86 -12.50 6.11
N ALA A 105 2.17 -12.30 7.23
CA ALA A 105 2.06 -10.98 7.86
C ALA A 105 3.44 -10.37 8.23
N ASP A 106 4.38 -11.18 8.73
CA ASP A 106 5.72 -10.72 9.09
C ASP A 106 6.54 -10.32 7.86
N GLU A 107 6.41 -11.04 6.76
CA GLU A 107 7.05 -10.69 5.49
C GLU A 107 6.47 -9.40 4.91
N LEU A 108 5.12 -9.26 4.90
CA LEU A 108 4.45 -8.04 4.49
C LEU A 108 4.91 -6.83 5.30
N ARG A 109 5.03 -7.00 6.62
CA ARG A 109 5.57 -5.97 7.52
C ARG A 109 6.99 -5.58 7.13
N SER A 110 7.85 -6.56 6.93
CA SER A 110 9.26 -6.34 6.55
C SER A 110 9.37 -5.61 5.20
N TRP A 111 8.59 -6.02 4.21
CA TRP A 111 8.57 -5.36 2.89
C TRP A 111 8.02 -3.94 2.97
N SER A 112 6.93 -3.70 3.71
CA SER A 112 6.37 -2.36 3.92
C SER A 112 7.40 -1.41 4.55
N GLN A 113 8.12 -1.86 5.59
CA GLN A 113 9.19 -1.08 6.22
C GLN A 113 10.31 -0.75 5.25
N ALA A 114 10.77 -1.73 4.46
CA ALA A 114 11.83 -1.50 3.48
C ALA A 114 11.39 -0.52 2.37
N LEU A 115 10.14 -0.63 1.90
CA LEU A 115 9.57 0.31 0.92
C LEU A 115 9.52 1.73 1.47
N THR A 116 9.05 1.91 2.71
CA THR A 116 8.99 3.23 3.37
C THR A 116 10.38 3.84 3.52
N GLN A 117 11.37 3.05 3.96
CA GLN A 117 12.75 3.51 4.06
C GLN A 117 13.33 3.95 2.70
N GLY A 118 12.99 3.25 1.62
CA GLY A 118 13.40 3.61 0.26
C GLY A 118 12.79 4.92 -0.26
N LEU A 119 11.70 5.41 0.37
CA LEU A 119 11.09 6.71 0.03
C LEU A 119 11.74 7.88 0.75
N GLU A 120 12.54 7.64 1.79
CA GLU A 120 13.20 8.69 2.54
C GLU A 120 14.22 9.44 1.67
N PRO A 121 14.26 10.79 1.74
CA PRO A 121 15.19 11.59 0.93
C PRO A 121 16.67 11.26 1.18
N ALA A 122 16.99 10.80 2.39
CA ALA A 122 18.36 10.50 2.83
C ALA A 122 18.67 9.00 2.85
N CYS A 123 17.85 8.16 2.17
CA CYS A 123 18.08 6.71 2.15
C CYS A 123 19.43 6.37 1.47
N THR A 124 20.08 5.32 1.99
CA THR A 124 21.34 4.81 1.45
C THR A 124 21.10 3.94 0.19
N GLU A 125 22.15 3.66 -0.57
CA GLU A 125 22.09 2.73 -1.72
C GLU A 125 21.65 1.31 -1.27
N GLU A 126 22.04 0.88 -0.09
CA GLU A 126 21.63 -0.41 0.49
C GLU A 126 20.14 -0.42 0.80
N GLN A 127 19.61 0.65 1.40
CA GLN A 127 18.17 0.80 1.66
C GLN A 127 17.35 0.86 0.36
N LEU A 128 17.86 1.52 -0.69
CA LEU A 128 17.25 1.52 -2.01
C LEU A 128 17.21 0.12 -2.63
N ALA A 129 18.32 -0.62 -2.53
CA ALA A 129 18.38 -2.00 -3.03
C ALA A 129 17.43 -2.92 -2.26
N ALA A 130 17.33 -2.75 -0.93
CA ALA A 130 16.38 -3.49 -0.10
C ALA A 130 14.93 -3.15 -0.47
N ALA A 131 14.62 -1.87 -0.71
CA ALA A 131 13.29 -1.44 -1.17
C ALA A 131 12.93 -2.03 -2.54
N ASP A 132 13.87 -2.12 -3.48
CA ASP A 132 13.67 -2.76 -4.78
C ASP A 132 13.37 -4.27 -4.65
N VAL A 133 14.04 -4.97 -3.75
CA VAL A 133 13.76 -6.39 -3.46
C VAL A 133 12.38 -6.52 -2.84
N ALA A 134 12.06 -5.70 -1.85
CA ALA A 134 10.77 -5.69 -1.18
C ALA A 134 9.61 -5.41 -2.17
N ALA A 135 9.78 -4.44 -3.08
CA ALA A 135 8.80 -4.11 -4.11
C ALA A 135 8.49 -5.31 -5.02
N ARG A 136 9.51 -6.06 -5.45
CA ARG A 136 9.31 -7.25 -6.27
C ARG A 136 8.63 -8.38 -5.49
N SER A 137 9.07 -8.65 -4.27
CA SER A 137 8.54 -9.73 -3.44
C SER A 137 7.09 -9.47 -3.05
N MET A 138 6.80 -8.26 -2.57
CA MET A 138 5.45 -7.84 -2.21
C MET A 138 4.54 -7.78 -3.44
N GLY A 139 5.06 -7.26 -4.57
CA GLY A 139 4.32 -7.19 -5.84
C GLY A 139 3.91 -8.58 -6.33
N GLY A 140 4.82 -9.55 -6.32
CA GLY A 140 4.51 -10.94 -6.67
C GLY A 140 3.46 -11.55 -5.75
N TYR A 141 3.62 -11.40 -4.43
CA TYR A 141 2.64 -11.88 -3.46
C TYR A 141 1.25 -11.26 -3.65
N VAL A 142 1.18 -9.94 -3.86
CA VAL A 142 -0.09 -9.24 -4.11
C VAL A 142 -0.74 -9.72 -5.42
N GLN A 143 0.03 -10.01 -6.47
CA GLN A 143 -0.49 -10.61 -7.71
C GLN A 143 -1.17 -11.97 -7.45
N ASP A 144 -0.55 -12.82 -6.62
CA ASP A 144 -1.13 -14.12 -6.24
C ASP A 144 -2.44 -13.94 -5.46
N VAL A 145 -2.47 -12.99 -4.51
CA VAL A 145 -3.69 -12.66 -3.75
C VAL A 145 -4.79 -12.11 -4.67
N ILE A 146 -4.47 -11.23 -5.62
CA ILE A 146 -5.43 -10.71 -6.61
C ILE A 146 -5.97 -11.85 -7.47
N ALA A 147 -5.11 -12.76 -7.92
CA ALA A 147 -5.52 -13.92 -8.72
C ALA A 147 -6.49 -14.83 -7.95
N ASP A 148 -6.25 -15.02 -6.64
CA ASP A 148 -7.14 -15.78 -5.79
C ASP A 148 -8.49 -15.07 -5.58
N ARG A 149 -8.48 -13.77 -5.27
CA ARG A 149 -9.68 -12.95 -5.08
C ARG A 149 -10.57 -12.86 -6.33
N ARG A 150 -9.99 -12.90 -7.53
CA ARG A 150 -10.78 -13.01 -8.77
C ARG A 150 -11.59 -14.30 -8.86
N ARG A 151 -11.07 -15.39 -8.29
CA ARG A 151 -11.77 -16.69 -8.25
C ARG A 151 -12.73 -16.79 -7.07
N HIS A 152 -12.36 -16.17 -5.95
CA HIS A 152 -13.09 -16.23 -4.68
C HIS A 152 -13.31 -14.82 -4.11
N PRO A 153 -14.22 -14.01 -4.71
CA PRO A 153 -14.47 -12.65 -4.24
C PRO A 153 -14.99 -12.65 -2.80
N GLY A 154 -14.47 -11.70 -1.99
CA GLY A 154 -14.92 -11.45 -0.62
C GLY A 154 -15.70 -10.14 -0.48
N ASP A 155 -16.17 -9.86 0.74
CA ASP A 155 -16.75 -8.56 1.10
C ASP A 155 -15.66 -7.66 1.71
N ASP A 156 -14.59 -7.42 0.94
CA ASP A 156 -13.41 -6.64 1.31
C ASP A 156 -13.08 -5.59 0.24
N VAL A 157 -12.21 -4.62 0.60
CA VAL A 157 -11.85 -3.52 -0.32
C VAL A 157 -11.05 -4.02 -1.52
N LEU A 158 -10.20 -5.06 -1.36
CA LEU A 158 -9.45 -5.60 -2.50
C LEU A 158 -10.40 -6.23 -3.52
N SER A 159 -11.38 -7.01 -3.06
CA SER A 159 -12.44 -7.54 -3.94
C SER A 159 -13.25 -6.43 -4.61
N GLY A 160 -13.54 -5.35 -3.87
CA GLY A 160 -14.15 -4.15 -4.41
C GLY A 160 -13.31 -3.47 -5.49
N LEU A 161 -12.00 -3.31 -5.26
CA LEU A 161 -11.06 -2.73 -6.25
C LEU A 161 -10.96 -3.59 -7.52
N ILE A 162 -11.00 -4.92 -7.37
CA ILE A 162 -10.98 -5.85 -8.51
C ILE A 162 -12.27 -5.75 -9.33
N ALA A 163 -13.41 -5.57 -8.66
CA ALA A 163 -14.72 -5.53 -9.30
C ALA A 163 -15.09 -4.14 -9.83
N VAL A 164 -14.36 -3.09 -9.46
CA VAL A 164 -14.71 -1.73 -9.87
C VAL A 164 -14.56 -1.57 -11.39
N GLU A 165 -15.65 -1.19 -12.01
CA GLU A 165 -15.70 -0.72 -13.39
C GLU A 165 -16.55 0.54 -13.42
N GLU A 166 -16.06 1.58 -14.03
CA GLU A 166 -16.76 2.85 -14.12
C GLU A 166 -16.61 3.41 -15.55
N GLU A 167 -17.73 3.64 -16.22
CA GLU A 167 -17.79 4.14 -17.60
C GLU A 167 -17.00 3.27 -18.62
N GLY A 168 -16.93 1.96 -18.38
CA GLY A 168 -16.19 1.01 -19.21
C GLY A 168 -14.67 0.99 -18.97
N ASP A 169 -14.22 1.57 -17.86
CA ASP A 169 -12.82 1.59 -17.43
C ASP A 169 -12.66 0.84 -16.11
N ALA A 170 -11.58 0.10 -15.96
CA ALA A 170 -11.25 -0.71 -14.78
C ALA A 170 -9.76 -0.64 -14.46
N LEU A 171 -9.39 -1.01 -13.21
CA LEU A 171 -7.98 -1.13 -12.83
C LEU A 171 -7.34 -2.38 -13.47
N THR A 172 -6.22 -2.20 -14.13
CA THR A 172 -5.39 -3.32 -14.58
C THR A 172 -4.77 -4.05 -13.37
N THR A 173 -4.26 -5.27 -13.58
CA THR A 173 -3.57 -6.00 -12.50
C THR A 173 -2.38 -5.22 -11.95
N ASP A 174 -1.60 -4.58 -12.81
CA ASP A 174 -0.44 -3.79 -12.38
C ASP A 174 -0.86 -2.55 -11.59
N GLU A 175 -1.95 -1.89 -11.96
CA GLU A 175 -2.53 -0.76 -11.20
C GLU A 175 -3.11 -1.21 -9.86
N LEU A 176 -3.73 -2.37 -9.79
CA LEU A 176 -4.19 -2.98 -8.53
C LEU A 176 -3.00 -3.25 -7.60
N VAL A 177 -1.94 -3.89 -8.12
CA VAL A 177 -0.71 -4.13 -7.34
C VAL A 177 -0.12 -2.82 -6.85
N ALA A 178 0.05 -1.83 -7.75
CA ALA A 178 0.59 -0.52 -7.38
C ALA A 178 -0.28 0.20 -6.33
N THR A 179 -1.61 0.04 -6.39
CA THR A 179 -2.54 0.59 -5.41
C THR A 179 -2.40 -0.09 -4.06
N VAL A 180 -2.31 -1.43 -4.02
CA VAL A 180 -2.11 -2.17 -2.76
C VAL A 180 -0.77 -1.80 -2.12
N LEU A 181 0.32 -1.73 -2.90
CA LEU A 181 1.63 -1.31 -2.39
C LEU A 181 1.63 0.15 -1.87
N LEU A 182 0.80 1.01 -2.42
CA LEU A 182 0.65 2.40 -1.96
C LEU A 182 -0.10 2.50 -0.62
N LEU A 183 -1.03 1.56 -0.35
CA LEU A 183 -1.81 1.55 0.88
C LEU A 183 -1.00 1.04 2.09
N TYR A 184 0.03 0.21 1.85
CA TYR A 184 0.97 -0.26 2.86
C TYR A 184 2.12 0.71 3.10
#